data_2f69357c50881b813489f89404e45344
#
_entry.id   2f69357c50881b813489f89404e45344
#
_cell.length_a   1.000
_cell.length_b   1.000
_cell.length_c   1.000
_cell.angle_alpha   90.00
_cell.angle_beta   90.00
_cell.angle_gamma   90.00
#
_symmetry.space_group_name_H-M   'P 1'
#
loop_
_entity.id
_entity.type
_entity.pdbx_description
1 polymer ?
#
loop_
_entity_poly.entity_id
_entity_poly.type
_entity_poly.pdbx_seq_one_letter_code
_entity_poly.pdbx_strand_id
1 'polypeptide(L)'
;MGPSSRDGKAGIGRANRPKKERSRRRRGGRNRDPIAQSFQITDEYPNGVFLTSIDVFFQSKDESIPVTLQIRPVETGLPGSTIIPFGEVILDPDEVNISQDASIPTKFTFDAPLYLPGDNNRFAIVLISNSLNYNAWISRMGEVDISTAGLPDEQQVLISQQPYLGSLFKSQNGATWDPSQFEDLKFTIFQAEFNTDTSGVARFFSPQLQ
;
A
#
# COMPACT_ATOMS: atom_id res chain seq x y z
N MET A 1 82.71 27.40 39.98
CA MET A 1 82.21 26.81 38.73
C MET A 1 81.00 25.93 39.09
N GLY A 2 79.78 26.48 39.08
CA GLY A 2 78.57 25.78 39.41
C GLY A 2 77.68 25.62 38.14
N PRO A 3 76.87 24.58 38.03
CA PRO A 3 75.88 24.51 37.02
C PRO A 3 74.50 24.95 37.55
N SER A 4 73.87 25.77 36.77
CA SER A 4 72.54 26.31 36.93
C SER A 4 71.50 25.22 36.81
N SER A 5 70.58 25.07 37.77
CA SER A 5 69.34 24.33 37.70
C SER A 5 68.26 25.17 37.02
N ARG A 6 67.65 24.67 36.06
CA ARG A 6 66.41 25.23 35.48
C ARG A 6 65.24 24.32 35.83
N ASP A 7 64.33 24.83 36.63
CA ASP A 7 63.05 24.20 36.98
C ASP A 7 62.17 24.09 35.76
N GLY A 8 61.89 22.87 35.38
CA GLY A 8 60.89 22.56 34.38
C GLY A 8 59.47 22.47 34.98
N LYS A 9 58.62 23.47 34.68
CA LYS A 9 57.19 23.41 35.02
C LYS A 9 56.50 22.31 34.25
N ALA A 10 55.97 21.35 35.00
CA ALA A 10 55.12 20.33 34.48
C ALA A 10 53.80 20.92 33.97
N GLY A 11 53.57 20.87 32.67
CA GLY A 11 52.31 21.26 32.05
C GLY A 11 51.22 20.23 32.34
N ILE A 12 50.16 20.69 32.99
CA ILE A 12 48.97 19.89 33.27
C ILE A 12 48.28 19.56 31.94
N GLY A 13 48.37 18.28 31.55
CA GLY A 13 47.66 17.76 30.36
C GLY A 13 46.16 17.92 30.51
N ARG A 14 45.56 18.66 29.61
CA ARG A 14 44.08 18.71 29.45
C ARG A 14 43.56 17.32 29.12
N ALA A 15 42.74 16.78 30.02
CA ALA A 15 42.00 15.55 29.77
C ALA A 15 41.20 15.66 28.47
N ASN A 16 41.52 14.77 27.55
CA ASN A 16 40.75 14.57 26.32
C ASN A 16 39.33 14.18 26.70
N ARG A 17 38.38 15.12 26.57
CA ARG A 17 36.95 14.79 26.59
C ARG A 17 36.66 13.94 25.37
N PRO A 18 36.04 12.74 25.51
CA PRO A 18 35.62 11.98 24.36
C PRO A 18 34.62 12.82 23.57
N LYS A 19 34.91 13.10 22.31
CA LYS A 19 33.97 13.65 21.36
C LYS A 19 32.77 12.73 21.35
N LYS A 20 31.61 13.19 21.88
CA LYS A 20 30.32 12.55 21.61
C LYS A 20 30.20 12.46 20.10
N GLU A 21 30.42 11.28 19.58
CA GLU A 21 29.99 10.92 18.24
C GLU A 21 28.48 11.17 18.19
N ARG A 22 28.10 12.28 17.59
CA ARG A 22 26.72 12.45 17.13
C ARG A 22 26.50 11.34 16.12
N SER A 23 25.88 10.25 16.56
CA SER A 23 25.33 9.29 15.67
C SER A 23 24.44 10.11 14.73
N ARG A 24 24.93 10.34 13.53
CA ARG A 24 24.09 10.71 12.41
C ARG A 24 23.12 9.54 12.30
N ARG A 25 21.95 9.69 12.92
CA ARG A 25 20.79 8.90 12.53
C ARG A 25 20.69 9.12 11.03
N ARG A 26 21.23 8.20 10.26
CA ARG A 26 20.82 8.01 8.88
C ARG A 26 19.31 7.94 8.98
N ARG A 27 18.63 8.97 8.53
CA ARG A 27 17.25 8.82 8.09
C ARG A 27 17.34 7.77 7.01
N GLY A 28 17.12 6.52 7.39
CA GLY A 28 16.94 5.45 6.44
C GLY A 28 15.87 5.95 5.48
N GLY A 29 16.22 6.10 4.22
CA GLY A 29 15.22 6.32 3.20
C GLY A 29 14.20 5.22 3.43
N ARG A 30 12.93 5.58 3.67
CA ARG A 30 11.86 4.61 3.74
C ARG A 30 11.83 4.00 2.35
N ASN A 31 12.34 2.76 2.24
CA ASN A 31 12.18 1.97 1.04
C ASN A 31 10.69 1.67 0.91
N ARG A 32 10.01 2.57 0.25
CA ARG A 32 8.63 2.38 -0.17
C ARG A 32 8.71 2.09 -1.64
N ASP A 33 8.45 0.86 -2.01
CA ASP A 33 8.20 0.49 -3.41
C ASP A 33 6.70 0.20 -3.56
N PRO A 34 5.85 1.23 -3.47
CA PRO A 34 4.41 1.05 -3.56
C PRO A 34 4.03 0.65 -4.99
N ILE A 35 3.00 -0.19 -5.05
CA ILE A 35 2.30 -0.48 -6.29
C ILE A 35 0.89 0.10 -6.22
N ALA A 36 0.34 0.43 -7.37
CA ALA A 36 -1.04 0.87 -7.45
C ALA A 36 -1.73 0.25 -8.66
N GLN A 37 -3.03 -0.04 -8.52
CA GLN A 37 -3.88 -0.50 -9.60
C GLN A 37 -5.03 0.48 -9.77
N SER A 38 -5.16 1.06 -10.96
CA SER A 38 -6.33 1.88 -11.25
C SER A 38 -7.53 1.03 -11.61
N PHE A 39 -8.71 1.53 -11.27
CA PHE A 39 -10.01 0.97 -11.66
C PHE A 39 -10.98 2.11 -11.91
N GLN A 40 -12.07 1.82 -12.61
CA GLN A 40 -13.06 2.82 -13.01
C GLN A 40 -14.44 2.42 -12.50
N ILE A 41 -15.20 3.40 -12.01
CA ILE A 41 -16.62 3.24 -11.76
C ILE A 41 -17.32 3.51 -13.10
N THR A 42 -17.87 2.45 -13.69
CA THR A 42 -18.46 2.46 -15.02
C THR A 42 -19.86 3.11 -15.03
N ASP A 43 -20.41 3.32 -16.23
CA ASP A 43 -21.76 3.85 -16.45
C ASP A 43 -22.87 2.94 -15.91
N GLU A 44 -22.57 1.70 -15.52
CA GLU A 44 -23.50 0.82 -14.81
C GLU A 44 -23.88 1.37 -13.44
N TYR A 45 -23.00 2.23 -12.86
CA TYR A 45 -23.19 2.86 -11.54
C TYR A 45 -23.18 4.38 -11.65
N PRO A 46 -24.17 4.99 -12.31
CA PRO A 46 -24.18 6.46 -12.56
C PRO A 46 -24.25 7.27 -11.26
N ASN A 47 -24.80 6.69 -10.19
CA ASN A 47 -24.90 7.32 -8.87
C ASN A 47 -23.70 6.99 -7.97
N GLY A 48 -22.66 6.33 -8.50
CA GLY A 48 -21.51 5.86 -7.74
C GLY A 48 -21.78 4.60 -6.95
N VAL A 49 -20.77 4.20 -6.17
CA VAL A 49 -20.78 2.97 -5.36
C VAL A 49 -20.32 3.27 -3.93
N PHE A 50 -20.73 2.42 -3.00
CA PHE A 50 -20.24 2.45 -1.63
C PHE A 50 -19.32 1.23 -1.41
N LEU A 51 -18.03 1.46 -1.47
CA LEU A 51 -17.00 0.44 -1.28
C LEU A 51 -16.91 0.02 0.18
N THR A 52 -16.98 -1.28 0.46
CA THR A 52 -16.90 -1.82 1.83
C THR A 52 -15.59 -2.48 2.15
N SER A 53 -15.02 -3.22 1.19
CA SER A 53 -13.76 -3.92 1.36
C SER A 53 -13.12 -4.24 0.02
N ILE A 54 -11.82 -4.54 0.06
CA ILE A 54 -11.04 -5.01 -1.09
C ILE A 54 -10.27 -6.25 -0.66
N ASP A 55 -10.33 -7.30 -1.47
CA ASP A 55 -9.46 -8.44 -1.36
C ASP A 55 -8.23 -8.25 -2.25
N VAL A 56 -7.05 -8.46 -1.68
CA VAL A 56 -5.77 -8.50 -2.38
C VAL A 56 -5.09 -9.84 -2.07
N PHE A 57 -4.33 -10.36 -3.02
CA PHE A 57 -3.70 -11.66 -2.90
C PHE A 57 -2.19 -11.49 -2.76
N PHE A 58 -1.60 -12.11 -1.72
CA PHE A 58 -0.17 -12.03 -1.44
C PHE A 58 0.51 -13.38 -1.59
N GLN A 59 1.72 -13.37 -2.14
CA GLN A 59 2.61 -14.52 -2.19
C GLN A 59 3.48 -14.59 -0.94
N SER A 60 3.92 -13.44 -0.45
CA SER A 60 4.75 -13.32 0.76
C SER A 60 4.38 -12.08 1.55
N LYS A 61 4.73 -12.07 2.83
CA LYS A 61 4.53 -10.97 3.78
C LYS A 61 5.74 -10.77 4.67
N ASP A 62 5.82 -9.62 5.32
CA ASP A 62 6.73 -9.38 6.44
C ASP A 62 6.17 -10.00 7.73
N GLU A 63 7.02 -10.27 8.71
CA GLU A 63 6.62 -10.83 10.00
C GLU A 63 6.30 -9.77 11.05
N SER A 64 6.72 -8.51 10.84
CA SER A 64 6.67 -7.46 11.87
C SER A 64 6.24 -6.09 11.33
N ILE A 65 6.27 -5.88 10.01
CA ILE A 65 5.97 -4.59 9.40
C ILE A 65 4.61 -4.67 8.71
N PRO A 66 3.66 -3.76 9.02
CA PRO A 66 2.33 -3.76 8.43
C PRO A 66 2.32 -3.38 6.95
N VAL A 67 1.22 -3.73 6.28
CA VAL A 67 0.89 -3.26 4.94
C VAL A 67 -0.32 -2.33 5.00
N THR A 68 -0.28 -1.28 4.19
CA THR A 68 -1.35 -0.27 4.10
C THR A 68 -1.96 -0.30 2.71
N LEU A 69 -3.28 -0.33 2.64
CA LEU A 69 -4.05 -0.11 1.43
C LEU A 69 -4.70 1.27 1.50
N GLN A 70 -4.58 2.04 0.42
CA GLN A 70 -5.20 3.36 0.29
C GLN A 70 -6.01 3.44 -0.99
N ILE A 71 -7.16 4.15 -0.94
CA ILE A 71 -7.91 4.53 -2.12
C ILE A 71 -7.61 5.99 -2.44
N ARG A 72 -7.16 6.23 -3.66
CA ARG A 72 -6.82 7.56 -4.16
C ARG A 72 -7.54 7.86 -5.47
N PRO A 73 -7.89 9.13 -5.76
CA PRO A 73 -8.37 9.50 -7.08
C PRO A 73 -7.23 9.33 -8.11
N VAL A 74 -7.59 9.07 -9.36
CA VAL A 74 -6.65 9.15 -10.48
C VAL A 74 -6.71 10.56 -11.05
N GLU A 75 -5.58 11.27 -11.02
CA GLU A 75 -5.42 12.62 -11.50
C GLU A 75 -4.47 12.62 -12.70
N THR A 76 -4.88 13.20 -13.82
CA THR A 76 -4.06 13.21 -15.05
C THR A 76 -3.52 11.84 -15.50
N GLY A 77 -4.29 10.77 -15.21
CA GLY A 77 -3.94 9.39 -15.57
C GLY A 77 -3.02 8.66 -14.60
N LEU A 78 -2.63 9.28 -13.48
CA LEU A 78 -1.76 8.71 -12.45
C LEU A 78 -2.46 8.69 -11.09
N PRO A 79 -2.08 7.78 -10.16
CA PRO A 79 -2.57 7.81 -8.79
C PRO A 79 -2.24 9.16 -8.12
N GLY A 80 -3.26 9.85 -7.63
CA GLY A 80 -3.13 11.12 -6.94
C GLY A 80 -2.40 11.00 -5.59
N SER A 81 -2.08 12.13 -5.00
CA SER A 81 -1.44 12.18 -3.68
C SER A 81 -2.44 12.17 -2.52
N THR A 82 -3.70 12.53 -2.79
CA THR A 82 -4.77 12.64 -1.80
C THR A 82 -5.40 11.26 -1.57
N ILE A 83 -5.62 10.90 -0.30
CA ILE A 83 -6.38 9.71 0.08
C ILE A 83 -7.85 10.11 0.17
N ILE A 84 -8.76 9.29 -0.38
CA ILE A 84 -10.20 9.46 -0.19
C ILE A 84 -10.49 9.38 1.33
N PRO A 85 -11.31 10.27 1.91
CA PRO A 85 -11.65 10.21 3.32
C PRO A 85 -12.13 8.80 3.74
N PHE A 86 -11.57 8.27 4.82
CA PHE A 86 -11.76 6.88 5.31
C PHE A 86 -11.24 5.78 4.37
N GLY A 87 -10.57 6.11 3.29
CA GLY A 87 -10.04 5.18 2.29
C GLY A 87 -8.65 4.65 2.61
N GLU A 88 -8.30 4.46 3.88
CA GLU A 88 -7.04 3.86 4.31
C GLU A 88 -7.31 2.71 5.28
N VAL A 89 -6.67 1.57 5.04
CA VAL A 89 -6.71 0.40 5.92
C VAL A 89 -5.29 -0.09 6.13
N ILE A 90 -4.93 -0.32 7.39
CA ILE A 90 -3.64 -0.87 7.79
C ILE A 90 -3.89 -2.25 8.37
N LEU A 91 -3.18 -3.24 7.85
CA LEU A 91 -3.22 -4.61 8.37
C LEU A 91 -1.86 -4.98 8.96
N ASP A 92 -1.89 -5.51 10.17
CA ASP A 92 -0.72 -6.13 10.76
C ASP A 92 -0.38 -7.46 10.06
N PRO A 93 0.88 -7.92 10.12
CA PRO A 93 1.28 -9.16 9.44
C PRO A 93 0.42 -10.38 9.75
N ASP A 94 -0.14 -10.48 10.96
CA ASP A 94 -0.97 -11.61 11.38
C ASP A 94 -2.33 -11.64 10.64
N GLU A 95 -2.79 -10.49 10.16
CA GLU A 95 -4.04 -10.36 9.40
C GLU A 95 -3.86 -10.61 7.91
N VAL A 96 -2.60 -10.68 7.44
CA VAL A 96 -2.28 -10.90 6.02
C VAL A 96 -2.16 -12.38 5.74
N ASN A 97 -2.99 -12.88 4.84
CA ASN A 97 -2.92 -14.22 4.31
C ASN A 97 -1.96 -14.29 3.12
N ILE A 98 -1.30 -15.44 2.93
CA ILE A 98 -0.45 -15.71 1.78
C ILE A 98 -0.83 -17.03 1.12
N SER A 99 -0.64 -17.14 -0.19
CA SER A 99 -0.80 -18.38 -0.94
C SER A 99 0.20 -18.47 -2.09
N GLN A 100 0.54 -19.70 -2.48
CA GLN A 100 1.47 -19.94 -3.59
C GLN A 100 0.80 -19.96 -4.97
N ASP A 101 -0.52 -19.92 -5.00
CA ASP A 101 -1.37 -20.02 -6.19
C ASP A 101 -2.36 -18.87 -6.35
N ALA A 102 -2.21 -17.83 -5.54
CA ALA A 102 -3.12 -16.69 -5.49
C ALA A 102 -4.59 -17.06 -5.15
N SER A 103 -4.83 -18.17 -4.43
CA SER A 103 -6.20 -18.62 -4.10
C SER A 103 -6.74 -18.00 -2.82
N ILE A 104 -5.88 -17.59 -1.89
CA ILE A 104 -6.29 -17.09 -0.57
C ILE A 104 -6.23 -15.57 -0.53
N PRO A 105 -7.37 -14.88 -0.35
CA PRO A 105 -7.41 -13.43 -0.25
C PRO A 105 -6.99 -12.90 1.12
N THR A 106 -6.43 -11.72 1.13
CA THR A 106 -6.34 -10.84 2.29
C THR A 106 -7.37 -9.73 2.13
N LYS A 107 -8.29 -9.62 3.08
CA LYS A 107 -9.40 -8.67 3.03
C LYS A 107 -9.07 -7.38 3.79
N PHE A 108 -9.05 -6.27 3.07
CA PHE A 108 -8.97 -4.93 3.63
C PHE A 108 -10.39 -4.37 3.78
N THR A 109 -10.89 -4.28 5.00
CA THR A 109 -12.25 -3.79 5.30
C THR A 109 -12.17 -2.35 5.80
N PHE A 110 -12.91 -1.45 5.17
CA PHE A 110 -12.98 -0.04 5.59
C PHE A 110 -13.88 0.10 6.82
N ASP A 111 -13.55 1.03 7.72
CA ASP A 111 -14.32 1.30 8.93
C ASP A 111 -15.76 1.74 8.65
N ALA A 112 -15.98 2.37 7.51
CA ALA A 112 -17.29 2.76 7.00
C ALA A 112 -17.33 2.59 5.48
N PRO A 113 -18.52 2.37 4.88
CA PRO A 113 -18.66 2.32 3.43
C PRO A 113 -18.14 3.61 2.78
N LEU A 114 -17.21 3.47 1.87
CA LEU A 114 -16.52 4.56 1.19
C LEU A 114 -17.26 4.93 -0.09
N TYR A 115 -17.83 6.13 -0.15
CA TYR A 115 -18.51 6.58 -1.36
C TYR A 115 -17.51 6.96 -2.45
N LEU A 116 -17.64 6.33 -3.60
CA LEU A 116 -16.92 6.63 -4.82
C LEU A 116 -17.94 7.11 -5.87
N PRO A 117 -17.84 8.37 -6.34
CA PRO A 117 -18.75 8.89 -7.34
C PRO A 117 -18.64 8.16 -8.67
N GLY A 118 -19.77 8.05 -9.38
CA GLY A 118 -19.86 7.49 -10.73
C GLY A 118 -19.29 8.43 -11.81
N ASP A 119 -19.92 8.46 -12.97
CA ASP A 119 -19.55 9.31 -14.11
C ASP A 119 -18.16 9.02 -14.68
N ASN A 120 -17.81 7.73 -14.83
CA ASN A 120 -16.53 7.29 -15.35
C ASN A 120 -15.30 7.75 -14.54
N ASN A 121 -15.50 8.12 -13.28
CA ASN A 121 -14.40 8.47 -12.40
C ASN A 121 -13.45 7.27 -12.18
N ARG A 122 -12.17 7.59 -12.12
CA ARG A 122 -11.11 6.61 -11.91
C ARG A 122 -10.50 6.79 -10.53
N PHE A 123 -10.23 5.64 -9.92
CA PHE A 123 -9.59 5.54 -8.61
C PHE A 123 -8.42 4.55 -8.71
N ALA A 124 -7.55 4.59 -7.72
CA ALA A 124 -6.44 3.67 -7.60
C ALA A 124 -6.42 3.04 -6.20
N ILE A 125 -6.26 1.72 -6.18
CA ILE A 125 -5.83 0.95 -5.01
C ILE A 125 -4.32 1.15 -4.91
N VAL A 126 -3.83 1.66 -3.80
CA VAL A 126 -2.40 1.86 -3.56
C VAL A 126 -1.96 1.00 -2.39
N LEU A 127 -1.03 0.08 -2.61
CA LEU A 127 -0.44 -0.77 -1.59
C LEU A 127 0.92 -0.22 -1.19
N ILE A 128 1.12 -0.01 0.11
CA ILE A 128 2.33 0.58 0.66
C ILE A 128 2.79 -0.24 1.87
N SER A 129 4.07 -0.56 1.94
CA SER A 129 4.72 -1.07 3.14
C SER A 129 6.10 -0.44 3.30
N ASN A 130 6.63 -0.44 4.51
CA ASN A 130 8.03 -0.11 4.76
C ASN A 130 8.94 -1.36 4.65
N SER A 131 8.40 -2.50 4.23
CA SER A 131 9.10 -3.76 3.99
C SER A 131 9.10 -4.11 2.51
N LEU A 132 10.15 -4.77 2.06
CA LEU A 132 10.28 -5.38 0.72
C LEU A 132 9.79 -6.82 0.68
N ASN A 133 9.31 -7.37 1.81
CA ASN A 133 8.90 -8.76 1.91
C ASN A 133 7.45 -9.00 1.46
N TYR A 134 6.69 -7.93 1.21
CA TYR A 134 5.35 -8.04 0.66
C TYR A 134 5.40 -8.19 -0.86
N ASN A 135 4.97 -9.34 -1.37
CA ASN A 135 4.78 -9.57 -2.80
C ASN A 135 3.31 -9.84 -3.06
N ALA A 136 2.65 -8.94 -3.79
CA ALA A 136 1.28 -9.13 -4.25
C ALA A 136 1.26 -9.89 -5.57
N TRP A 137 0.24 -10.73 -5.76
CA TRP A 137 0.02 -11.42 -7.01
C TRP A 137 -0.46 -10.47 -8.11
N ILE A 138 0.19 -10.53 -9.25
CA ILE A 138 -0.16 -9.81 -10.47
C ILE A 138 -0.36 -10.79 -11.62
N SER A 139 -1.17 -10.42 -12.58
CA SER A 139 -1.24 -11.08 -13.88
C SER A 139 -0.36 -10.33 -14.87
N ARG A 140 0.25 -11.05 -15.81
CA ARG A 140 0.99 -10.46 -16.91
C ARG A 140 0.54 -11.07 -18.23
N MET A 141 0.30 -10.21 -19.20
CA MET A 141 -0.07 -10.63 -20.56
C MET A 141 0.95 -11.60 -21.13
N GLY A 142 0.45 -12.72 -21.66
CA GLY A 142 1.28 -13.77 -22.27
C GLY A 142 1.90 -14.76 -21.29
N GLU A 143 1.73 -14.58 -19.97
CA GLU A 143 2.12 -15.58 -18.96
C GLU A 143 0.99 -16.58 -18.70
N VAL A 144 1.36 -17.74 -18.17
CA VAL A 144 0.39 -18.78 -17.79
C VAL A 144 -0.32 -18.37 -16.52
N ASP A 145 -1.64 -18.52 -16.48
CA ASP A 145 -2.43 -18.38 -15.27
C ASP A 145 -1.94 -19.40 -14.24
N ILE A 146 -1.50 -18.91 -13.07
CA ILE A 146 -0.93 -19.73 -12.00
C ILE A 146 -1.86 -20.86 -11.55
N SER A 147 -3.18 -20.68 -11.64
CA SER A 147 -4.16 -21.71 -11.30
C SER A 147 -4.10 -22.91 -12.24
N THR A 148 -3.53 -22.75 -13.42
CA THR A 148 -3.41 -23.80 -14.46
C THR A 148 -1.95 -24.23 -14.68
N ALA A 149 -0.99 -23.58 -14.03
CA ALA A 149 0.44 -23.83 -14.26
C ALA A 149 0.90 -25.28 -13.94
N GLY A 150 0.14 -26.00 -13.11
CA GLY A 150 0.40 -27.42 -12.80
C GLY A 150 -0.22 -28.42 -13.75
N LEU A 151 -0.98 -27.95 -14.76
CA LEU A 151 -1.64 -28.78 -15.74
C LEU A 151 -0.70 -29.05 -16.95
N PRO A 152 -1.00 -30.08 -17.78
CA PRO A 152 -0.31 -30.27 -19.06
C PRO A 152 -0.41 -29.02 -19.94
N ASP A 153 0.60 -28.74 -20.77
CA ASP A 153 0.71 -27.52 -21.57
C ASP A 153 -0.54 -27.22 -22.41
N GLU A 154 -1.22 -28.26 -22.88
CA GLU A 154 -2.47 -28.14 -23.68
C GLU A 154 -3.68 -27.64 -22.85
N GLN A 155 -3.61 -27.71 -21.54
CA GLN A 155 -4.65 -27.30 -20.59
C GLN A 155 -4.30 -26.01 -19.84
N GLN A 156 -3.10 -25.51 -20.07
CA GLN A 156 -2.68 -24.23 -19.46
C GLN A 156 -3.38 -23.08 -20.15
N VAL A 157 -3.85 -22.13 -19.34
CA VAL A 157 -4.50 -20.90 -19.80
C VAL A 157 -3.50 -19.78 -19.82
N LEU A 158 -3.28 -19.18 -20.99
CA LEU A 158 -2.47 -17.96 -21.11
C LEU A 158 -3.34 -16.73 -20.85
N ILE A 159 -2.79 -15.78 -20.09
CA ILE A 159 -3.43 -14.49 -19.87
C ILE A 159 -3.38 -13.69 -21.16
N SER A 160 -4.50 -13.62 -21.87
CA SER A 160 -4.63 -13.00 -23.19
C SER A 160 -5.39 -11.68 -23.17
N GLN A 161 -6.06 -11.35 -22.07
CA GLN A 161 -6.86 -10.14 -21.92
C GLN A 161 -6.69 -9.55 -20.52
N GLN A 162 -6.70 -8.22 -20.45
CA GLN A 162 -6.87 -7.49 -19.19
C GLN A 162 -8.37 -7.30 -18.96
N PRO A 163 -8.95 -7.84 -17.88
CA PRO A 163 -10.40 -7.85 -17.68
C PRO A 163 -10.99 -6.47 -17.37
N TYR A 164 -10.16 -5.49 -16.99
CA TYR A 164 -10.63 -4.17 -16.57
C TYR A 164 -9.82 -3.05 -17.26
N LEU A 165 -10.50 -1.91 -17.47
CA LEU A 165 -9.89 -0.67 -17.95
C LEU A 165 -9.07 -0.03 -16.82
N GLY A 166 -7.90 -0.58 -16.56
CA GLY A 166 -6.99 -0.11 -15.53
C GLY A 166 -5.54 -0.31 -15.96
N SER A 167 -4.63 0.19 -15.14
CA SER A 167 -3.19 -0.02 -15.30
C SER A 167 -2.58 -0.26 -13.94
N LEU A 168 -1.58 -1.13 -13.90
CA LEU A 168 -0.69 -1.25 -12.76
C LEU A 168 0.34 -0.12 -12.81
N PHE A 169 0.63 0.47 -11.67
CA PHE A 169 1.68 1.48 -11.50
C PHE A 169 2.69 1.00 -10.48
N LYS A 170 3.96 1.24 -10.76
CA LYS A 170 5.07 0.96 -9.85
C LYS A 170 5.71 2.29 -9.45
N SER A 171 6.17 2.39 -8.21
CA SER A 171 6.81 3.60 -7.70
C SER A 171 7.92 3.23 -6.72
N GLN A 172 8.97 4.06 -6.68
CA GLN A 172 10.05 3.94 -5.69
C GLN A 172 9.88 4.90 -4.50
N ASN A 173 8.97 5.87 -4.61
CA ASN A 173 8.83 6.95 -3.63
C ASN A 173 7.40 7.27 -3.22
N GLY A 174 6.40 6.60 -3.85
CA GLY A 174 4.98 6.85 -3.62
C GLY A 174 4.43 8.15 -4.20
N ALA A 175 5.24 8.87 -4.99
CA ALA A 175 4.86 10.14 -5.61
C ALA A 175 5.04 10.14 -7.14
N THR A 176 6.03 9.40 -7.63
CA THR A 176 6.26 9.24 -9.07
C THR A 176 5.87 7.83 -9.47
N TRP A 177 5.03 7.71 -10.49
CA TRP A 177 4.42 6.47 -10.91
C TRP A 177 4.81 6.10 -12.33
N ASP A 178 5.26 4.87 -12.52
CA ASP A 178 5.56 4.29 -13.83
C ASP A 178 4.43 3.30 -14.19
N PRO A 179 3.62 3.60 -15.24
CA PRO A 179 2.53 2.72 -15.63
C PRO A 179 3.05 1.47 -16.35
N SER A 180 2.45 0.32 -16.04
CA SER A 180 2.60 -0.93 -16.78
C SER A 180 1.27 -1.29 -17.44
N GLN A 181 1.26 -1.40 -18.77
CA GLN A 181 0.07 -1.72 -19.56
C GLN A 181 -0.14 -3.23 -19.75
N PHE A 182 0.82 -4.03 -19.30
CA PHE A 182 0.79 -5.49 -19.51
C PHE A 182 0.63 -6.27 -18.21
N GLU A 183 0.48 -5.56 -17.10
CA GLU A 183 0.39 -6.14 -15.77
C GLU A 183 -0.82 -5.58 -15.03
N ASP A 184 -1.53 -6.42 -14.30
CA ASP A 184 -2.64 -6.05 -13.42
C ASP A 184 -2.48 -6.72 -12.06
N LEU A 185 -2.82 -5.99 -10.98
CA LEU A 185 -2.94 -6.54 -9.65
C LEU A 185 -4.13 -7.50 -9.59
N LYS A 186 -3.98 -8.63 -8.92
CA LYS A 186 -5.14 -9.48 -8.60
C LYS A 186 -5.87 -8.90 -7.40
N PHE A 187 -7.13 -8.50 -7.58
CA PHE A 187 -7.98 -7.95 -6.53
C PHE A 187 -9.46 -8.25 -6.77
N THR A 188 -10.26 -8.09 -5.71
CA THR A 188 -11.72 -8.14 -5.78
C THR A 188 -12.29 -6.98 -4.97
N ILE A 189 -13.24 -6.24 -5.55
CA ILE A 189 -13.90 -5.11 -4.89
C ILE A 189 -15.27 -5.57 -4.39
N PHE A 190 -15.62 -5.17 -3.16
CA PHE A 190 -16.92 -5.40 -2.57
C PHE A 190 -17.61 -4.06 -2.28
N GLN A 191 -18.85 -3.96 -2.70
CA GLN A 191 -19.69 -2.79 -2.49
C GLN A 191 -20.86 -3.11 -1.57
N ALA A 192 -21.38 -2.08 -0.89
CA ALA A 192 -22.62 -2.19 -0.15
C ALA A 192 -23.82 -2.17 -1.11
N GLU A 193 -24.75 -3.06 -0.88
CA GLU A 193 -26.09 -3.02 -1.47
C GLU A 193 -27.08 -2.54 -0.39
N PHE A 194 -27.75 -1.42 -0.65
CA PHE A 194 -28.69 -0.83 0.29
C PHE A 194 -30.11 -1.30 -0.01
N ASN A 195 -30.78 -1.80 1.03
CA ASN A 195 -32.21 -2.07 0.94
C ASN A 195 -32.97 -0.75 1.06
N THR A 196 -33.51 -0.27 -0.06
CA THR A 196 -34.26 1.00 -0.13
C THR A 196 -35.73 0.85 0.24
N ASP A 197 -36.22 -0.37 0.45
CA ASP A 197 -37.64 -0.65 0.80
C ASP A 197 -37.90 -0.48 2.31
N THR A 198 -36.84 -0.28 3.11
CA THR A 198 -36.93 -0.10 4.56
C THR A 198 -36.39 1.26 4.96
N SER A 199 -37.05 1.88 5.96
CA SER A 199 -36.57 3.12 6.60
C SER A 199 -35.86 2.80 7.91
N GLY A 200 -34.78 3.53 8.21
CA GLY A 200 -34.08 3.49 9.49
C GLY A 200 -34.17 4.82 10.23
N VAL A 201 -33.95 4.79 11.55
CA VAL A 201 -33.85 5.99 12.38
C VAL A 201 -32.45 6.11 12.92
N ALA A 202 -31.76 7.19 12.57
CA ALA A 202 -30.47 7.54 13.19
C ALA A 202 -30.71 8.54 14.34
N ARG A 203 -30.12 8.27 15.50
CA ARG A 203 -30.15 9.18 16.64
C ARG A 203 -28.73 9.65 16.94
N PHE A 204 -28.53 10.96 16.90
CA PHE A 204 -27.26 11.59 17.21
C PHE A 204 -27.31 12.17 18.63
N PHE A 205 -26.30 11.88 19.43
CA PHE A 205 -26.14 12.40 20.78
C PHE A 205 -24.89 13.28 20.84
N SER A 206 -25.01 14.46 21.40
CA SER A 206 -23.86 15.30 21.72
C SER A 206 -23.54 15.19 23.22
N PRO A 207 -22.44 14.54 23.61
CA PRO A 207 -22.07 14.43 25.02
C PRO A 207 -21.66 15.76 25.66
N GLN A 208 -21.46 16.81 24.90
CA GLN A 208 -21.08 18.16 25.38
C GLN A 208 -22.26 19.03 25.80
N LEU A 209 -23.50 18.56 25.67
CA LEU A 209 -24.72 19.29 26.01
C LEU A 209 -25.43 18.71 27.22
N GLN A 210 -24.73 17.95 28.10
CA GLN A 210 -25.23 17.49 29.40
C GLN A 210 -24.72 18.37 30.53
#